data_818efb8805b3fd307373b2e3214b22d7
#
_entry.id   818efb8805b3fd307373b2e3214b22d7
#
_cell.length_a   1.000
_cell.length_b   1.000
_cell.length_c   1.000
_cell.angle_alpha   90.00
_cell.angle_beta   90.00
_cell.angle_gamma   90.00
#
_symmetry.space_group_name_H-M   'P 1'
#
loop_
_entity.id
_entity.type
_entity.pdbx_description
1 polymer ?
#
loop_
_entity_poly.entity_id
_entity_poly.type
_entity_poly.pdbx_seq_one_letter_code
_entity_poly.pdbx_strand_id
1 'polypeptide(L)'
;EAKRKRSRRGRRRKNGRAAAEPAVEEEDEELFREEPAPPPPPVHVPAPAPVPYRAARPADYVISSGDFESLGREIVISVPERQRSGADERKIAMFCDLENIALGVRDSEISKFDIDLVLERLLEKGKIIVKKAYADWERYSEYKRPFHEAAIELIDIPQKYYSGKNSADIKMVVDAMDLSYSKEHLDTFVLLSGDSDFSPLVSKLKENNKYVIGVGVKNSSSNLLIDNCDEFIYYEDVWRDSQRGPKLDGLNKKNAEAFSLMIDAIQALARENKDVLWGSMIKQTMQRKKPSFNEGYYGYSTFSELLEDAERKNIIKLKKDQRSGTYIVTGFSKK
;
A
#
# COMPACT_ATOMS: atom_id res chain seq x y z
N GLU A 1 -41.74 -39.47 46.82
CA GLU A 1 -41.48 -39.60 48.25
C GLU A 1 -40.37 -38.69 48.68
N ALA A 2 -40.74 -37.73 49.28
CA ALA A 2 -40.89 -37.33 50.69
C ALA A 2 -39.70 -36.48 51.13
N LYS A 3 -39.97 -35.25 51.31
CA LYS A 3 -40.31 -34.49 52.51
C LYS A 3 -39.12 -33.90 53.29
N ARG A 4 -39.24 -32.60 53.41
CA ARG A 4 -39.43 -31.76 54.63
C ARG A 4 -38.11 -31.37 55.34
N LYS A 5 -37.96 -30.23 55.89
CA LYS A 5 -38.65 -29.03 56.39
C LYS A 5 -37.66 -28.19 57.18
N ARG A 6 -37.83 -26.82 57.12
CA ARG A 6 -37.85 -25.88 58.26
C ARG A 6 -36.61 -25.82 59.16
N SER A 7 -36.12 -24.67 59.62
CA SER A 7 -36.73 -23.56 60.37
C SER A 7 -35.65 -22.50 60.64
N ARG A 8 -35.86 -21.26 60.53
CA ARG A 8 -36.37 -20.21 61.39
C ARG A 8 -35.54 -19.92 62.69
N ARG A 9 -35.33 -18.57 62.79
CA ARG A 9 -35.13 -17.75 64.05
C ARG A 9 -33.67 -17.55 64.48
N GLY A 10 -33.27 -16.35 64.89
CA GLY A 10 -33.91 -15.08 65.21
C GLY A 10 -32.93 -14.15 65.91
N ARG A 11 -33.27 -12.89 65.72
CA ARG A 11 -33.10 -11.79 66.67
C ARG A 11 -31.93 -11.79 67.67
N ARG A 12 -31.10 -10.72 67.66
CA ARG A 12 -31.19 -9.76 68.80
C ARG A 12 -30.40 -8.47 68.54
N ARG A 13 -31.08 -7.38 68.79
CA ARG A 13 -30.60 -6.02 69.00
C ARG A 13 -29.63 -5.94 70.15
N LYS A 14 -28.61 -5.08 70.14
CA LYS A 14 -28.21 -4.26 71.27
C LYS A 14 -27.67 -2.91 70.80
N ASN A 15 -28.31 -1.91 71.36
CA ASN A 15 -27.90 -0.50 71.37
C ASN A 15 -26.61 -0.34 72.19
N GLY A 16 -25.75 0.56 71.70
CA GLY A 16 -24.64 1.08 72.51
C GLY A 16 -24.46 2.56 72.05
N ARG A 17 -24.89 3.42 72.98
CA ARG A 17 -24.82 4.89 72.92
C ARG A 17 -23.49 5.31 73.50
N ALA A 18 -22.67 6.09 72.82
CA ALA A 18 -21.62 6.92 73.42
C ALA A 18 -21.26 8.05 72.43
N ALA A 19 -21.65 9.20 72.87
CA ALA A 19 -20.86 10.41 73.17
C ALA A 19 -20.36 11.17 71.96
N ALA A 20 -20.99 12.37 71.85
CA ALA A 20 -20.58 13.46 70.95
C ALA A 20 -19.33 14.14 71.53
N GLU A 21 -18.33 14.41 70.69
CA GLU A 21 -17.34 15.46 70.85
C GLU A 21 -17.54 16.56 69.83
N PRO A 22 -17.21 17.78 70.17
CA PRO A 22 -17.69 18.97 69.46
C PRO A 22 -16.90 19.24 68.19
N ALA A 23 -17.61 19.71 67.16
CA ALA A 23 -17.10 20.22 65.92
C ALA A 23 -16.16 21.41 66.18
N VAL A 24 -14.96 21.36 65.67
CA VAL A 24 -14.08 22.52 65.49
C VAL A 24 -14.46 23.10 64.13
N GLU A 25 -14.96 24.33 64.15
CA GLU A 25 -15.13 25.16 62.95
C GLU A 25 -13.72 25.48 62.45
N GLU A 26 -13.30 24.86 61.35
CA GLU A 26 -12.19 25.36 60.52
C GLU A 26 -12.75 26.46 59.59
N GLU A 27 -12.36 27.71 59.88
CA GLU A 27 -12.57 28.84 59.03
C GLU A 27 -11.90 28.62 57.68
N ASP A 28 -12.68 28.62 56.58
CA ASP A 28 -12.22 28.61 55.20
C ASP A 28 -11.44 29.89 54.90
N GLU A 29 -10.12 29.87 55.03
CA GLU A 29 -9.24 30.84 54.34
C GLU A 29 -9.25 30.54 52.84
N GLU A 30 -10.19 31.16 52.08
CA GLU A 30 -10.11 31.29 50.66
C GLU A 30 -8.88 32.12 50.31
N LEU A 31 -7.73 31.46 50.08
CA LEU A 31 -6.56 32.03 49.46
C LEU A 31 -6.94 32.41 48.03
N PHE A 32 -7.16 33.72 47.80
CA PHE A 32 -7.16 34.33 46.47
C PHE A 32 -5.89 33.92 45.72
N ARG A 33 -5.96 32.89 44.89
CA ARG A 33 -4.98 32.64 43.87
C ARG A 33 -5.27 33.56 42.71
N GLU A 34 -4.49 34.62 42.57
CA GLU A 34 -4.47 35.42 41.36
C GLU A 34 -4.18 34.50 40.17
N GLU A 35 -5.13 34.38 39.25
CA GLU A 35 -4.87 33.73 37.96
C GLU A 35 -3.75 34.46 37.24
N PRO A 36 -2.74 33.76 36.71
CA PRO A 36 -1.69 34.41 35.92
C PRO A 36 -2.30 35.07 34.69
N ALA A 37 -1.95 36.33 34.48
CA ALA A 37 -2.41 37.11 33.34
C ALA A 37 -2.21 36.33 32.01
N PRO A 38 -3.19 36.40 31.09
CA PRO A 38 -3.06 35.72 29.80
C PRO A 38 -1.82 36.22 29.04
N PRO A 39 -1.11 35.32 28.32
CA PRO A 39 0.04 35.72 27.55
C PRO A 39 -0.33 36.78 26.51
N PRO A 40 0.55 37.75 26.22
CA PRO A 40 0.27 38.77 25.22
C PRO A 40 -0.03 38.13 23.85
N PRO A 41 -0.91 38.72 23.06
CA PRO A 41 -1.24 38.20 21.73
C PRO A 41 0.03 38.12 20.87
N PRO A 42 0.14 37.09 19.99
CA PRO A 42 1.29 36.94 19.13
C PRO A 42 1.49 38.17 18.26
N VAL A 43 2.69 38.73 18.29
CA VAL A 43 3.08 39.86 17.44
C VAL A 43 2.96 39.41 15.99
N HIS A 44 2.04 40.03 15.26
CA HIS A 44 1.86 39.78 13.84
C HIS A 44 3.09 40.29 13.08
N VAL A 45 4.06 39.41 12.80
CA VAL A 45 5.14 39.71 11.89
C VAL A 45 4.55 39.63 10.49
N PRO A 46 4.51 40.73 9.72
CA PRO A 46 3.99 40.66 8.36
C PRO A 46 4.87 39.70 7.54
N ALA A 47 4.21 38.79 6.83
CA ALA A 47 4.87 37.87 5.91
C ALA A 47 5.73 38.67 4.91
N PRO A 48 6.96 38.23 4.58
CA PRO A 48 7.78 38.90 3.58
C PRO A 48 6.99 38.92 2.27
N ALA A 49 6.97 40.06 1.60
CA ALA A 49 6.31 40.23 0.31
C ALA A 49 6.80 39.18 -0.68
N PRO A 50 5.92 38.58 -1.49
CA PRO A 50 6.32 37.60 -2.48
C PRO A 50 7.33 38.21 -3.44
N VAL A 51 8.53 37.63 -3.49
CA VAL A 51 9.55 38.00 -4.49
C VAL A 51 8.95 37.67 -5.87
N PRO A 52 8.88 38.61 -6.80
CA PRO A 52 8.30 38.33 -8.11
C PRO A 52 9.15 37.23 -8.78
N TYR A 53 8.51 36.11 -9.09
CA TYR A 53 9.09 35.03 -9.89
C TYR A 53 9.45 35.61 -11.26
N ARG A 54 10.73 35.91 -11.45
CA ARG A 54 11.26 36.31 -12.74
C ARG A 54 11.38 35.04 -13.58
N ALA A 55 10.35 34.77 -14.41
CA ALA A 55 10.47 33.76 -15.43
C ALA A 55 11.76 34.00 -16.22
N ALA A 56 12.66 33.01 -16.21
CA ALA A 56 13.82 33.04 -17.09
C ALA A 56 13.30 33.17 -18.53
N ARG A 57 13.59 34.30 -19.15
CA ARG A 57 13.32 34.46 -20.58
C ARG A 57 14.14 33.42 -21.33
N PRO A 58 13.57 32.71 -22.34
CA PRO A 58 14.38 31.91 -23.23
C PRO A 58 15.41 32.86 -23.85
N ALA A 59 16.66 32.45 -23.86
CA ALA A 59 17.73 33.19 -24.53
C ALA A 59 17.29 33.47 -25.96
N ASP A 60 17.26 34.76 -26.34
CA ASP A 60 16.96 35.19 -27.68
C ASP A 60 18.01 34.62 -28.64
N TYR A 61 17.70 33.51 -29.30
CA TYR A 61 18.44 33.05 -30.47
C TYR A 61 18.01 33.93 -31.65
N VAL A 62 18.81 34.93 -31.96
CA VAL A 62 18.70 35.67 -33.23
C VAL A 62 19.23 34.74 -34.31
N ILE A 63 18.33 34.06 -35.02
CA ILE A 63 18.65 33.37 -36.27
C ILE A 63 18.69 34.47 -37.34
N SER A 64 19.87 34.81 -37.85
CA SER A 64 20.02 35.69 -39.00
C SER A 64 19.54 34.93 -40.25
N SER A 65 18.71 35.58 -41.05
CA SER A 65 18.01 35.03 -42.21
C SER A 65 18.92 34.85 -43.45
N GLY A 66 20.17 34.43 -43.29
CA GLY A 66 21.16 34.38 -44.36
C GLY A 66 21.64 33.01 -44.82
N ASP A 67 21.34 31.90 -44.13
CA ASP A 67 22.04 30.62 -44.41
C ASP A 67 21.10 29.42 -44.74
N PHE A 68 20.02 29.69 -45.44
CA PHE A 68 19.00 28.63 -45.69
C PHE A 68 19.13 27.91 -47.03
N GLU A 69 20.21 28.10 -47.83
CA GLU A 69 20.22 27.55 -49.18
C GLU A 69 21.34 26.55 -49.55
N SER A 70 22.03 25.94 -48.58
CA SER A 70 23.05 24.96 -48.98
C SER A 70 23.30 23.79 -48.05
N LEU A 71 22.30 23.09 -47.59
CA LEU A 71 22.53 21.74 -47.01
C LEU A 71 21.24 20.91 -46.98
N GLY A 72 20.97 20.25 -48.10
CA GLY A 72 20.01 19.14 -48.18
C GLY A 72 20.49 17.94 -47.38
N ARG A 73 20.51 18.07 -46.03
CA ARG A 73 20.64 16.98 -45.08
C ARG A 73 19.54 17.15 -44.03
N GLU A 74 18.63 16.18 -44.02
CA GLU A 74 17.72 16.01 -42.89
C GLU A 74 18.54 16.08 -41.59
N ILE A 75 18.42 17.18 -40.87
CA ILE A 75 18.88 17.24 -39.50
C ILE A 75 17.89 16.40 -38.69
N VAL A 76 18.16 15.12 -38.59
CA VAL A 76 17.56 14.30 -37.53
C VAL A 76 18.11 14.85 -36.23
N ILE A 77 17.34 15.75 -35.59
CA ILE A 77 17.58 16.14 -34.22
C ILE A 77 17.33 14.85 -33.41
N SER A 78 18.39 14.06 -33.23
CA SER A 78 18.40 13.06 -32.22
C SER A 78 18.37 13.83 -30.88
N VAL A 79 17.17 14.09 -30.38
CA VAL A 79 16.96 14.38 -28.98
C VAL A 79 17.65 13.20 -28.28
N PRO A 80 18.73 13.42 -27.50
CA PRO A 80 19.29 12.33 -26.75
C PRO A 80 18.12 11.84 -25.88
N GLU A 81 17.57 10.67 -26.20
CA GLU A 81 16.79 9.92 -25.26
C GLU A 81 17.68 9.91 -24.03
N ARG A 82 17.34 10.75 -23.05
CA ARG A 82 17.81 10.51 -21.71
C ARG A 82 17.45 9.06 -21.48
N GLN A 83 18.46 8.20 -21.58
CA GLN A 83 18.38 6.87 -21.02
C GLN A 83 17.86 7.11 -19.61
N ARG A 84 16.56 6.91 -19.43
CA ARG A 84 15.99 6.71 -18.10
C ARG A 84 16.61 5.43 -17.63
N SER A 85 17.85 5.56 -17.14
CA SER A 85 18.56 4.55 -16.40
C SER A 85 17.73 4.25 -15.16
N GLY A 86 17.01 3.12 -15.17
CA GLY A 86 16.10 2.71 -14.15
C GLY A 86 14.86 3.63 -14.12
N ALA A 87 13.73 3.19 -14.66
CA ALA A 87 12.44 3.77 -14.29
C ALA A 87 12.45 3.85 -12.77
N ASP A 88 12.32 5.05 -12.21
CA ASP A 88 12.39 5.27 -10.77
C ASP A 88 11.34 4.35 -10.15
N GLU A 89 11.79 3.31 -9.48
CA GLU A 89 10.92 2.24 -8.97
C GLU A 89 9.99 2.85 -7.95
N ARG A 90 8.68 2.76 -8.18
CA ARG A 90 7.67 3.34 -7.30
C ARG A 90 7.89 2.87 -5.85
N LYS A 91 7.80 3.80 -4.91
CA LYS A 91 7.93 3.57 -3.48
C LYS A 91 6.56 3.66 -2.82
N ILE A 92 6.06 2.51 -2.43
CA ILE A 92 4.67 2.31 -2.06
C ILE A 92 4.51 2.35 -0.53
N ALA A 93 3.50 3.10 -0.07
CA ALA A 93 2.93 3.00 1.26
C ALA A 93 1.53 2.38 1.19
N MET A 94 1.31 1.28 1.88
CA MET A 94 0.06 0.53 1.90
C MET A 94 -0.66 0.69 3.24
N PHE A 95 -1.95 1.00 3.18
CA PHE A 95 -2.86 1.16 4.31
C PHE A 95 -4.06 0.25 4.09
N CYS A 96 -4.34 -0.62 5.04
CA CYS A 96 -5.40 -1.62 4.94
C CYS A 96 -6.46 -1.41 6.03
N ASP A 97 -7.67 -1.10 5.63
CA ASP A 97 -8.88 -1.21 6.43
C ASP A 97 -9.35 -2.67 6.35
N LEU A 98 -8.86 -3.49 7.30
CA LEU A 98 -9.13 -4.92 7.25
C LEU A 98 -10.61 -5.24 7.46
N GLU A 99 -11.33 -4.46 8.25
CA GLU A 99 -12.74 -4.73 8.51
C GLU A 99 -13.57 -4.61 7.24
N ASN A 100 -13.38 -3.54 6.48
CA ASN A 100 -14.08 -3.32 5.22
C ASN A 100 -13.78 -4.43 4.20
N ILE A 101 -12.49 -4.76 4.03
CA ILE A 101 -12.06 -5.79 3.08
C ILE A 101 -12.55 -7.18 3.50
N ALA A 102 -12.40 -7.57 4.78
CA ALA A 102 -12.80 -8.89 5.25
C ALA A 102 -14.33 -9.10 5.15
N LEU A 103 -15.11 -8.05 5.42
CA LEU A 103 -16.56 -8.07 5.24
C LEU A 103 -16.93 -8.21 3.76
N GLY A 104 -16.33 -7.42 2.88
CA GLY A 104 -16.57 -7.51 1.43
C GLY A 104 -16.22 -8.87 0.85
N VAL A 105 -15.08 -9.46 1.25
CA VAL A 105 -14.68 -10.80 0.81
C VAL A 105 -15.63 -11.87 1.31
N ARG A 106 -16.07 -11.78 2.58
CA ARG A 106 -17.06 -12.72 3.14
C ARG A 106 -18.39 -12.70 2.37
N ASP A 107 -18.79 -11.52 1.89
CA ASP A 107 -20.03 -11.34 1.13
C ASP A 107 -19.87 -11.71 -0.36
N SER A 108 -18.66 -12.08 -0.79
CA SER A 108 -18.33 -12.62 -2.10
C SER A 108 -18.27 -14.16 -2.07
N GLU A 109 -18.02 -14.78 -3.21
CA GLU A 109 -17.85 -16.25 -3.30
C GLU A 109 -16.45 -16.72 -2.82
N ILE A 110 -15.62 -15.81 -2.30
CA ILE A 110 -14.25 -16.10 -1.87
C ILE A 110 -14.27 -16.42 -0.37
N SER A 111 -13.70 -17.56 0.00
CA SER A 111 -13.78 -18.11 1.35
C SER A 111 -13.08 -17.26 2.42
N LYS A 112 -11.96 -16.63 2.06
CA LYS A 112 -11.14 -15.82 2.99
C LYS A 112 -10.26 -14.85 2.23
N PHE A 113 -10.03 -13.67 2.83
CA PHE A 113 -9.06 -12.71 2.34
C PHE A 113 -7.64 -13.20 2.54
N ASP A 114 -6.84 -13.14 1.48
CA ASP A 114 -5.42 -13.48 1.48
C ASP A 114 -4.61 -12.22 1.10
N ILE A 115 -3.89 -11.70 2.07
CA ILE A 115 -3.09 -10.48 1.91
C ILE A 115 -1.89 -10.69 0.98
N ASP A 116 -1.33 -11.91 0.94
CA ASP A 116 -0.15 -12.20 0.12
C ASP A 116 -0.44 -11.99 -1.37
N LEU A 117 -1.64 -12.31 -1.83
CA LEU A 117 -2.08 -12.06 -3.21
C LEU A 117 -2.06 -10.56 -3.56
N VAL A 118 -2.50 -9.72 -2.62
CA VAL A 118 -2.46 -8.26 -2.81
C VAL A 118 -1.02 -7.76 -2.83
N LEU A 119 -0.19 -8.23 -1.89
CA LEU A 119 1.22 -7.84 -1.82
C LEU A 119 1.98 -8.25 -3.09
N GLU A 120 1.76 -9.46 -3.61
CA GLU A 120 2.33 -9.90 -4.88
C GLU A 120 1.94 -8.97 -6.03
N ARG A 121 0.66 -8.58 -6.09
CA ARG A 121 0.16 -7.66 -7.12
C ARG A 121 0.77 -6.26 -7.00
N LEU A 122 0.98 -5.76 -5.78
CA LEU A 122 1.62 -4.47 -5.54
C LEU A 122 3.13 -4.49 -5.82
N LEU A 123 3.82 -5.61 -5.57
CA LEU A 123 5.24 -5.80 -5.91
C LEU A 123 5.49 -5.73 -7.43
N GLU A 124 4.50 -6.00 -8.26
CA GLU A 124 4.58 -5.78 -9.71
C GLU A 124 4.75 -4.30 -10.05
N LYS A 125 4.15 -3.40 -9.25
CA LYS A 125 4.11 -1.95 -9.48
C LYS A 125 5.29 -1.21 -8.87
N GLY A 126 5.88 -1.72 -7.80
CA GLY A 126 6.99 -1.06 -7.13
C GLY A 126 7.43 -1.74 -5.84
N LYS A 127 8.26 -1.04 -5.08
CA LYS A 127 8.77 -1.48 -3.79
C LYS A 127 7.84 -1.02 -2.66
N ILE A 128 7.33 -1.94 -1.87
CA ILE A 128 6.49 -1.60 -0.72
C ILE A 128 7.41 -1.25 0.46
N ILE A 129 7.35 0.00 0.90
CA ILE A 129 8.20 0.54 1.99
C ILE A 129 7.46 0.53 3.32
N VAL A 130 6.16 0.88 3.29
CA VAL A 130 5.30 0.95 4.47
C VAL A 130 4.11 0.03 4.27
N LYS A 131 3.78 -0.74 5.31
CA LYS A 131 2.62 -1.63 5.33
C LYS A 131 1.94 -1.49 6.69
N LYS A 132 0.73 -0.96 6.72
CA LYS A 132 -0.07 -0.76 7.93
C LYS A 132 -1.47 -1.33 7.74
N ALA A 133 -2.01 -1.97 8.78
CA ALA A 133 -3.37 -2.49 8.78
C ALA A 133 -4.09 -2.11 10.07
N TYR A 134 -5.32 -1.69 9.93
CA TYR A 134 -6.18 -1.15 10.98
C TYR A 134 -7.37 -2.08 11.17
N ALA A 135 -7.59 -2.53 12.39
CA ALA A 135 -8.72 -3.36 12.76
C ALA A 135 -8.88 -3.47 14.28
N ASP A 136 -10.01 -3.97 14.73
CA ASP A 136 -10.15 -4.63 16.02
C ASP A 136 -9.53 -6.02 15.95
N TRP A 137 -8.26 -6.13 16.34
CA TRP A 137 -7.49 -7.36 16.22
C TRP A 137 -7.92 -8.48 17.18
N GLU A 138 -8.77 -8.20 18.15
CA GLU A 138 -9.41 -9.27 18.94
C GLU A 138 -10.48 -9.97 18.09
N ARG A 139 -11.28 -9.19 17.39
CA ARG A 139 -12.34 -9.68 16.51
C ARG A 139 -11.81 -10.37 15.26
N TYR A 140 -10.72 -9.85 14.66
CA TYR A 140 -10.08 -10.37 13.46
C TYR A 140 -8.79 -11.15 13.75
N SER A 141 -8.75 -11.88 14.87
CA SER A 141 -7.56 -12.60 15.36
C SER A 141 -6.99 -13.62 14.36
N GLU A 142 -7.81 -14.18 13.50
CA GLU A 142 -7.43 -15.15 12.45
C GLU A 142 -6.51 -14.57 11.37
N TYR A 143 -6.51 -13.23 11.21
CA TYR A 143 -5.65 -12.51 10.27
C TYR A 143 -4.33 -12.06 10.89
N LYS A 144 -4.18 -12.08 12.22
CA LYS A 144 -2.94 -11.62 12.88
C LYS A 144 -1.70 -12.32 12.33
N ARG A 145 -1.75 -13.65 12.28
CA ARG A 145 -0.59 -14.45 11.87
C ARG A 145 -0.18 -14.18 10.43
N PRO A 146 -1.06 -14.26 9.40
CA PRO A 146 -0.70 -13.93 8.03
C PRO A 146 -0.14 -12.52 7.87
N PHE A 147 -0.73 -11.53 8.55
CA PHE A 147 -0.27 -10.15 8.48
C PHE A 147 1.10 -9.94 9.15
N HIS A 148 1.39 -10.63 10.25
CA HIS A 148 2.72 -10.63 10.86
C HIS A 148 3.76 -11.31 9.97
N GLU A 149 3.43 -12.45 9.36
CA GLU A 149 4.32 -13.16 8.42
C GLU A 149 4.63 -12.28 7.20
N ALA A 150 3.67 -11.46 6.76
CA ALA A 150 3.83 -10.45 5.72
C ALA A 150 4.55 -9.16 6.18
N ALA A 151 5.00 -9.10 7.44
CA ALA A 151 5.63 -7.93 8.07
C ALA A 151 4.79 -6.65 7.93
N ILE A 152 3.49 -6.74 8.22
CA ILE A 152 2.54 -5.61 8.26
C ILE A 152 2.44 -5.14 9.70
N GLU A 153 2.52 -3.83 9.92
CA GLU A 153 2.26 -3.20 11.21
C GLU A 153 0.76 -3.27 11.54
N LEU A 154 0.42 -3.92 12.65
CA LEU A 154 -0.95 -4.07 13.10
C LEU A 154 -1.31 -2.93 14.05
N ILE A 155 -2.24 -2.08 13.64
CA ILE A 155 -2.73 -0.97 14.47
C ILE A 155 -4.05 -1.40 15.07
N ASP A 156 -4.05 -1.56 16.39
CA ASP A 156 -5.21 -2.03 17.12
C ASP A 156 -6.17 -0.87 17.42
N ILE A 157 -7.42 -1.05 17.01
CA ILE A 157 -8.51 -0.09 17.21
C ILE A 157 -9.67 -0.84 17.87
N PRO A 158 -9.62 -1.03 19.21
CA PRO A 158 -10.68 -1.76 19.92
C PRO A 158 -12.02 -1.05 19.78
N GLN A 159 -13.04 -1.75 19.32
CA GLN A 159 -14.40 -1.24 19.27
C GLN A 159 -15.00 -1.26 20.68
N LYS A 160 -14.78 -0.20 21.44
CA LYS A 160 -15.52 0.02 22.69
C LYS A 160 -16.94 0.46 22.36
N TYR A 161 -17.91 -0.04 23.12
CA TYR A 161 -19.36 0.20 22.93
C TYR A 161 -19.79 1.68 22.77
N TYR A 162 -18.90 2.64 23.02
CA TYR A 162 -19.14 4.08 22.99
C TYR A 162 -18.19 4.88 22.09
N SER A 163 -17.19 4.29 21.44
CA SER A 163 -16.37 4.98 20.44
C SER A 163 -17.02 4.81 19.08
N GLY A 164 -17.24 5.94 18.39
CA GLY A 164 -17.90 5.95 17.09
C GLY A 164 -17.24 4.99 16.09
N LYS A 165 -18.04 4.50 15.15
CA LYS A 165 -17.72 3.50 14.14
C LYS A 165 -16.45 3.81 13.31
N ASN A 166 -16.00 5.07 13.26
CA ASN A 166 -15.01 5.60 12.33
C ASN A 166 -13.61 5.82 12.95
N SER A 167 -13.32 5.25 14.12
CA SER A 167 -12.01 5.48 14.77
C SER A 167 -10.84 4.91 13.98
N ALA A 168 -11.02 3.76 13.32
CA ALA A 168 -10.03 3.12 12.46
C ALA A 168 -9.76 3.98 11.22
N ASP A 169 -10.84 4.44 10.58
CA ASP A 169 -10.80 5.26 9.37
C ASP A 169 -10.05 6.57 9.62
N ILE A 170 -10.39 7.26 10.72
CA ILE A 170 -9.73 8.52 11.11
C ILE A 170 -8.24 8.27 11.37
N LYS A 171 -7.88 7.20 12.09
CA LYS A 171 -6.48 6.88 12.36
C LYS A 171 -5.71 6.57 11.07
N MET A 172 -6.31 5.82 10.15
CA MET A 172 -5.72 5.52 8.85
C MET A 172 -5.52 6.79 8.02
N VAL A 173 -6.51 7.69 7.98
CA VAL A 173 -6.42 8.99 7.29
C VAL A 173 -5.28 9.83 7.86
N VAL A 174 -5.18 9.95 9.19
CA VAL A 174 -4.11 10.73 9.84
C VAL A 174 -2.73 10.17 9.51
N ASP A 175 -2.55 8.85 9.64
CA ASP A 175 -1.27 8.20 9.34
C ASP A 175 -0.87 8.33 7.86
N ALA A 176 -1.83 8.20 6.94
CA ALA A 176 -1.57 8.37 5.51
C ALA A 176 -1.17 9.82 5.18
N MET A 177 -1.87 10.80 5.76
CA MET A 177 -1.55 12.21 5.57
C MET A 177 -0.19 12.56 6.16
N ASP A 178 0.11 12.13 7.41
CA ASP A 178 1.41 12.35 8.02
C ASP A 178 2.55 11.82 7.16
N LEU A 179 2.42 10.57 6.67
CA LEU A 179 3.44 9.97 5.79
C LEU A 179 3.55 10.66 4.44
N SER A 180 2.46 11.22 3.91
CA SER A 180 2.47 11.93 2.64
C SER A 180 3.31 13.22 2.67
N TYR A 181 3.37 13.86 3.84
CA TYR A 181 4.17 15.07 4.08
C TYR A 181 5.57 14.76 4.62
N SER A 182 5.67 13.82 5.58
CA SER A 182 6.94 13.55 6.26
C SER A 182 7.91 12.70 5.45
N LYS A 183 7.44 11.94 4.45
CA LYS A 183 8.22 11.01 3.62
C LYS A 183 8.11 11.32 2.13
N GLU A 184 8.84 12.33 1.68
CA GLU A 184 8.83 12.78 0.28
C GLU A 184 9.12 11.65 -0.73
N HIS A 185 9.97 10.69 -0.33
CA HIS A 185 10.34 9.57 -1.19
C HIS A 185 9.21 8.57 -1.44
N LEU A 186 8.12 8.59 -0.67
CA LEU A 186 6.93 7.80 -0.95
C LEU A 186 6.12 8.50 -2.03
N ASP A 187 6.03 7.89 -3.19
CA ASP A 187 5.34 8.45 -4.37
C ASP A 187 3.97 7.83 -4.62
N THR A 188 3.73 6.62 -4.08
CA THR A 188 2.53 5.84 -4.33
C THR A 188 1.87 5.42 -3.02
N PHE A 189 0.57 5.68 -2.89
CA PHE A 189 -0.24 5.32 -1.74
C PHE A 189 -1.29 4.30 -2.15
N VAL A 190 -1.37 3.20 -1.42
CA VAL A 190 -2.33 2.13 -1.67
C VAL A 190 -3.32 2.08 -0.52
N LEU A 191 -4.61 2.20 -0.84
CA LEU A 191 -5.70 2.13 0.12
C LEU A 191 -6.49 0.85 -0.12
N LEU A 192 -6.42 -0.09 0.84
CA LEU A 192 -7.23 -1.30 0.83
C LEU A 192 -8.52 -1.02 1.59
N SER A 193 -9.51 -0.52 0.90
CA SER A 193 -10.88 -0.31 1.38
C SER A 193 -11.81 -0.02 0.19
N GLY A 194 -13.10 -0.29 0.35
CA GLY A 194 -14.16 0.11 -0.58
C GLY A 194 -14.95 1.33 -0.12
N ASP A 195 -14.63 1.90 1.05
CA ASP A 195 -15.45 2.93 1.67
C ASP A 195 -15.28 4.31 1.01
N SER A 196 -16.41 4.94 0.69
CA SER A 196 -16.46 6.30 0.15
C SER A 196 -15.86 7.35 1.06
N ASP A 197 -15.81 7.11 2.36
CA ASP A 197 -15.31 8.05 3.36
C ASP A 197 -13.80 8.32 3.20
N PHE A 198 -13.09 7.47 2.46
CA PHE A 198 -11.70 7.70 2.07
C PHE A 198 -11.53 8.57 0.80
N SER A 199 -12.60 8.92 0.08
CA SER A 199 -12.49 9.76 -1.13
C SER A 199 -11.83 11.13 -0.87
N PRO A 200 -12.09 11.84 0.27
CA PRO A 200 -11.38 13.07 0.59
C PRO A 200 -9.87 12.84 0.82
N LEU A 201 -9.47 11.70 1.42
CA LEU A 201 -8.07 11.34 1.57
C LEU A 201 -7.39 11.16 0.21
N VAL A 202 -8.02 10.44 -0.71
CA VAL A 202 -7.51 10.26 -2.08
C VAL A 202 -7.26 11.61 -2.75
N SER A 203 -8.24 12.52 -2.68
CA SER A 203 -8.10 13.87 -3.25
C SER A 203 -6.90 14.62 -2.65
N LYS A 204 -6.71 14.56 -1.33
CA LYS A 204 -5.59 15.22 -0.66
C LYS A 204 -4.24 14.61 -0.97
N LEU A 205 -4.15 13.30 -1.09
CA LEU A 205 -2.93 12.62 -1.53
C LEU A 205 -2.54 13.04 -2.96
N LYS A 206 -3.52 13.14 -3.86
CA LYS A 206 -3.30 13.61 -5.25
C LYS A 206 -2.90 15.09 -5.30
N GLU A 207 -3.47 15.95 -4.46
CA GLU A 207 -3.01 17.34 -4.29
C GLU A 207 -1.53 17.40 -3.86
N ASN A 208 -1.06 16.43 -3.07
CA ASN A 208 0.34 16.27 -2.66
C ASN A 208 1.19 15.53 -3.70
N ASN A 209 0.73 15.44 -4.95
CA ASN A 209 1.43 14.78 -6.05
C ASN A 209 1.75 13.29 -5.78
N LYS A 210 0.89 12.59 -5.02
CA LYS A 210 0.98 11.14 -4.77
C LYS A 210 0.08 10.39 -5.74
N TYR A 211 0.57 9.28 -6.28
CA TYR A 211 -0.22 8.35 -7.06
C TYR A 211 -1.03 7.45 -6.12
N VAL A 212 -2.33 7.33 -6.34
CA VAL A 212 -3.21 6.59 -5.43
C VAL A 212 -3.81 5.37 -6.11
N ILE A 213 -3.57 4.21 -5.52
CA ILE A 213 -4.14 2.93 -5.94
C ILE A 213 -5.18 2.50 -4.91
N GLY A 214 -6.42 2.32 -5.33
CA GLY A 214 -7.45 1.68 -4.52
C GLY A 214 -7.39 0.15 -4.70
N VAL A 215 -7.63 -0.59 -3.64
CA VAL A 215 -7.83 -2.04 -3.68
C VAL A 215 -9.10 -2.37 -2.90
N GLY A 216 -10.05 -3.02 -3.53
CA GLY A 216 -11.33 -3.31 -2.89
C GLY A 216 -12.03 -4.50 -3.50
N VAL A 217 -13.19 -4.85 -2.92
CA VAL A 217 -14.07 -5.91 -3.39
C VAL A 217 -15.19 -5.29 -4.24
N LYS A 218 -15.51 -5.89 -5.38
CA LYS A 218 -16.45 -5.30 -6.37
C LYS A 218 -17.79 -4.87 -5.78
N ASN A 219 -18.38 -5.73 -4.96
CA ASN A 219 -19.71 -5.51 -4.42
C ASN A 219 -19.75 -4.54 -3.23
N SER A 220 -18.61 -4.26 -2.60
CA SER A 220 -18.51 -3.38 -1.43
C SER A 220 -17.74 -2.09 -1.70
N SER A 221 -17.23 -1.90 -2.92
CA SER A 221 -16.49 -0.68 -3.26
C SER A 221 -17.40 0.39 -3.86
N SER A 222 -17.31 1.59 -3.30
CA SER A 222 -18.04 2.77 -3.77
C SER A 222 -17.48 3.29 -5.09
N ASN A 223 -18.36 3.61 -6.04
CA ASN A 223 -17.95 4.27 -7.28
C ASN A 223 -17.23 5.60 -7.02
N LEU A 224 -17.63 6.33 -5.98
CA LEU A 224 -16.98 7.60 -5.63
C LEU A 224 -15.51 7.40 -5.28
N LEU A 225 -15.16 6.35 -4.54
CA LEU A 225 -13.77 6.03 -4.22
C LEU A 225 -13.02 5.57 -5.47
N ILE A 226 -13.63 4.68 -6.25
CA ILE A 226 -13.03 4.11 -7.47
C ILE A 226 -12.64 5.22 -8.45
N ASP A 227 -13.57 6.13 -8.76
CA ASP A 227 -13.39 7.20 -9.75
C ASP A 227 -12.35 8.25 -9.30
N ASN A 228 -12.14 8.40 -8.00
CA ASN A 228 -11.13 9.32 -7.46
C ASN A 228 -9.70 8.76 -7.50
N CYS A 229 -9.52 7.42 -7.46
CA CYS A 229 -8.20 6.79 -7.53
C CYS A 229 -7.57 6.95 -8.91
N ASP A 230 -6.23 6.92 -8.98
CA ASP A 230 -5.52 6.86 -10.26
C ASP A 230 -5.58 5.46 -10.87
N GLU A 231 -5.70 4.44 -10.02
CA GLU A 231 -5.89 3.04 -10.39
C GLU A 231 -6.74 2.35 -9.33
N PHE A 232 -7.58 1.40 -9.76
CA PHE A 232 -8.34 0.57 -8.82
C PHE A 232 -8.19 -0.92 -9.17
N ILE A 233 -7.86 -1.72 -8.15
CA ILE A 233 -7.64 -3.16 -8.27
C ILE A 233 -8.75 -3.89 -7.53
N TYR A 234 -9.48 -4.74 -8.22
CA TYR A 234 -10.47 -5.60 -7.58
C TYR A 234 -9.81 -6.89 -7.06
N TYR A 235 -10.07 -7.20 -5.79
CA TYR A 235 -9.53 -8.39 -5.14
C TYR A 235 -9.95 -9.69 -5.84
N GLU A 236 -11.17 -9.76 -6.33
CA GLU A 236 -11.66 -10.93 -7.08
C GLU A 236 -10.85 -11.19 -8.35
N ASP A 237 -10.36 -10.13 -9.00
CA ASP A 237 -9.55 -10.30 -10.20
C ASP A 237 -8.17 -10.85 -9.83
N VAL A 238 -7.58 -10.36 -8.72
CA VAL A 238 -6.31 -10.86 -8.19
C VAL A 238 -6.44 -12.33 -7.78
N TRP A 239 -7.50 -12.66 -7.04
CA TRP A 239 -7.78 -14.03 -6.61
C TRP A 239 -8.00 -14.98 -7.81
N ARG A 240 -8.77 -14.56 -8.80
CA ARG A 240 -9.00 -15.35 -10.01
C ARG A 240 -7.72 -15.58 -10.82
N ASP A 241 -6.86 -14.57 -10.91
CA ASP A 241 -5.57 -14.68 -11.58
C ASP A 241 -4.64 -15.67 -10.86
N SER A 242 -4.65 -15.70 -9.53
CA SER A 242 -3.88 -16.67 -8.73
C SER A 242 -4.31 -18.12 -8.99
N GLN A 243 -5.58 -18.35 -9.28
CA GLN A 243 -6.10 -19.69 -9.61
C GLN A 243 -5.71 -20.18 -11.03
N ARG A 244 -5.28 -19.27 -11.90
CA ARG A 244 -4.94 -19.56 -13.32
C ARG A 244 -3.47 -19.91 -13.55
N GLY A 245 -2.69 -20.12 -12.50
CA GLY A 245 -1.27 -20.41 -12.60
C GLY A 245 -0.95 -21.55 -13.59
N PRO A 246 0.12 -21.44 -14.37
CA PRO A 246 0.49 -22.46 -15.35
C PRO A 246 0.84 -23.78 -14.65
N LYS A 247 0.20 -24.87 -15.08
CA LYS A 247 0.56 -26.21 -14.64
C LYS A 247 1.88 -26.59 -15.35
N LEU A 248 2.97 -26.63 -14.61
CA LEU A 248 4.30 -27.01 -15.08
C LEU A 248 4.53 -28.51 -14.82
N ASP A 249 3.70 -29.35 -15.45
CA ASP A 249 3.76 -30.80 -15.28
C ASP A 249 5.05 -31.37 -15.88
N GLY A 250 5.68 -32.32 -15.18
CA GLY A 250 6.85 -33.06 -15.69
C GLY A 250 8.20 -32.38 -15.48
N LEU A 251 8.28 -31.24 -14.78
CA LEU A 251 9.54 -30.58 -14.49
C LEU A 251 10.09 -30.94 -13.10
N ASN A 252 11.41 -30.88 -12.96
CA ASN A 252 12.04 -30.94 -11.64
C ASN A 252 11.50 -29.79 -10.76
N LYS A 253 11.22 -30.06 -9.48
CA LYS A 253 10.62 -29.11 -8.53
C LYS A 253 11.32 -27.74 -8.53
N LYS A 254 12.65 -27.72 -8.58
CA LYS A 254 13.43 -26.47 -8.63
C LYS A 254 13.18 -25.68 -9.92
N ASN A 255 13.21 -26.37 -11.06
CA ASN A 255 12.97 -25.68 -12.35
C ASN A 255 11.54 -25.22 -12.49
N ALA A 256 10.56 -26.00 -11.98
CA ALA A 256 9.16 -25.62 -11.95
C ALA A 256 8.96 -24.32 -11.14
N GLU A 257 9.61 -24.20 -9.97
CA GLU A 257 9.58 -23.00 -9.16
C GLU A 257 10.19 -21.79 -9.89
N ALA A 258 11.35 -21.94 -10.52
CA ALA A 258 11.99 -20.86 -11.27
C ALA A 258 11.13 -20.41 -12.47
N PHE A 259 10.54 -21.35 -13.19
CA PHE A 259 9.68 -21.04 -14.33
C PHE A 259 8.34 -20.45 -13.91
N SER A 260 7.75 -20.90 -12.79
CA SER A 260 6.55 -20.27 -12.24
C SER A 260 6.81 -18.80 -11.93
N LEU A 261 7.86 -18.51 -11.17
CA LEU A 261 8.26 -17.14 -10.84
C LEU A 261 8.53 -16.29 -12.09
N MET A 262 9.15 -16.87 -13.12
CA MET A 262 9.40 -16.19 -14.39
C MET A 262 8.11 -15.87 -15.14
N ILE A 263 7.18 -16.82 -15.21
CA ILE A 263 5.88 -16.65 -15.86
C ILE A 263 5.09 -15.56 -15.16
N ASP A 264 5.04 -15.58 -13.83
CA ASP A 264 4.38 -14.56 -13.01
C ASP A 264 4.99 -13.18 -13.26
N ALA A 265 6.33 -13.09 -13.40
CA ALA A 265 6.99 -11.82 -13.72
C ALA A 265 6.67 -11.33 -15.14
N ILE A 266 6.60 -12.24 -16.13
CA ILE A 266 6.21 -11.91 -17.51
C ILE A 266 4.75 -11.41 -17.56
N GLN A 267 3.85 -12.09 -16.89
CA GLN A 267 2.44 -11.70 -16.80
C GLN A 267 2.27 -10.34 -16.10
N ALA A 268 3.05 -10.09 -15.05
CA ALA A 268 3.08 -8.82 -14.35
C ALA A 268 3.46 -7.67 -15.28
N LEU A 269 4.57 -7.82 -16.00
CA LEU A 269 5.04 -6.81 -16.97
C LEU A 269 4.05 -6.61 -18.12
N ALA A 270 3.39 -7.66 -18.58
CA ALA A 270 2.36 -7.56 -19.62
C ALA A 270 1.11 -6.79 -19.12
N ARG A 271 0.70 -6.99 -17.85
CA ARG A 271 -0.39 -6.21 -17.24
C ARG A 271 -0.07 -4.72 -17.09
N GLU A 272 1.21 -4.38 -16.89
CA GLU A 272 1.70 -3.00 -16.85
C GLU A 272 1.88 -2.38 -18.24
N ASN A 273 1.33 -3.00 -19.31
CA ASN A 273 1.39 -2.53 -20.71
C ASN A 273 2.81 -2.19 -21.17
N LYS A 274 3.80 -3.00 -20.78
CA LYS A 274 5.17 -2.85 -21.30
C LYS A 274 5.23 -3.41 -22.73
N ASP A 275 5.55 -2.56 -23.68
CA ASP A 275 5.60 -2.91 -25.11
C ASP A 275 6.67 -3.97 -25.42
N VAL A 276 7.77 -3.94 -24.69
CA VAL A 276 8.90 -4.84 -24.89
C VAL A 276 9.33 -5.48 -23.57
N LEU A 277 9.32 -6.79 -23.51
CA LEU A 277 9.67 -7.57 -22.32
C LEU A 277 11.13 -8.02 -22.35
N TRP A 278 12.01 -7.13 -21.92
CA TRP A 278 13.45 -7.42 -21.83
C TRP A 278 13.77 -8.42 -20.74
N GLY A 279 14.72 -9.33 -20.98
CA GLY A 279 15.16 -10.30 -19.96
C GLY A 279 15.62 -9.63 -18.66
N SER A 280 16.27 -8.47 -18.72
CA SER A 280 16.66 -7.70 -17.52
C SER A 280 15.46 -7.23 -16.69
N MET A 281 14.38 -6.79 -17.33
CA MET A 281 13.15 -6.36 -16.64
C MET A 281 12.48 -7.56 -15.96
N ILE A 282 12.45 -8.71 -16.64
CA ILE A 282 11.89 -9.94 -16.07
C ILE A 282 12.71 -10.36 -14.84
N LYS A 283 14.04 -10.38 -14.93
CA LYS A 283 14.91 -10.69 -13.77
C LYS A 283 14.66 -9.74 -12.61
N GLN A 284 14.58 -8.44 -12.86
CA GLN A 284 14.32 -7.43 -11.83
C GLN A 284 12.96 -7.65 -11.16
N THR A 285 11.93 -7.98 -11.93
CA THR A 285 10.59 -8.26 -11.40
C THR A 285 10.59 -9.56 -10.58
N MET A 286 11.29 -10.61 -11.03
CA MET A 286 11.47 -11.83 -10.25
C MET A 286 12.17 -11.56 -8.91
N GLN A 287 13.23 -10.74 -8.91
CA GLN A 287 13.94 -10.35 -7.68
C GLN A 287 13.10 -9.48 -6.74
N ARG A 288 12.19 -8.65 -7.25
CA ARG A 288 11.22 -7.92 -6.41
C ARG A 288 10.25 -8.86 -5.72
N LYS A 289 9.70 -9.82 -6.46
CA LYS A 289 8.77 -10.83 -5.92
C LYS A 289 9.47 -11.81 -4.96
N LYS A 290 10.70 -12.20 -5.28
CA LYS A 290 11.53 -13.11 -4.48
C LYS A 290 12.95 -12.57 -4.34
N PRO A 291 13.25 -11.77 -3.29
CA PRO A 291 14.59 -11.17 -3.12
C PRO A 291 15.73 -12.17 -3.05
N SER A 292 15.46 -13.42 -2.64
CA SER A 292 16.43 -14.52 -2.62
C SER A 292 16.64 -15.19 -3.98
N PHE A 293 15.98 -14.72 -5.05
CA PHE A 293 16.13 -15.32 -6.37
C PHE A 293 17.56 -15.17 -6.88
N ASN A 294 18.16 -16.32 -7.21
CA ASN A 294 19.46 -16.43 -7.86
C ASN A 294 19.40 -17.61 -8.83
N GLU A 295 19.69 -17.39 -10.08
CA GLU A 295 19.67 -18.39 -11.13
C GLU A 295 20.59 -19.60 -10.83
N GLY A 296 21.72 -19.35 -10.14
CA GLY A 296 22.66 -20.40 -9.75
C GLY A 296 22.05 -21.43 -8.79
N TYR A 297 21.14 -21.02 -7.91
CA TYR A 297 20.41 -21.93 -7.02
C TYR A 297 19.56 -22.95 -7.82
N TYR A 298 19.04 -22.52 -8.97
CA TYR A 298 18.22 -23.33 -9.87
C TYR A 298 19.04 -24.10 -10.91
N GLY A 299 20.39 -23.97 -10.89
CA GLY A 299 21.31 -24.73 -11.76
C GLY A 299 21.64 -24.04 -13.08
N TYR A 300 21.41 -22.74 -13.20
CA TYR A 300 21.72 -21.94 -14.38
C TYR A 300 22.92 -21.03 -14.12
N SER A 301 23.89 -20.99 -15.03
CA SER A 301 25.06 -20.11 -14.90
C SER A 301 24.71 -18.62 -15.12
N THR A 302 23.70 -18.35 -15.94
CA THR A 302 23.24 -17.02 -16.27
C THR A 302 21.72 -16.98 -16.38
N PHE A 303 21.14 -15.78 -16.24
CA PHE A 303 19.71 -15.60 -16.46
C PHE A 303 19.30 -15.86 -17.93
N SER A 304 20.19 -15.59 -18.87
CA SER A 304 19.99 -15.92 -20.29
C SER A 304 19.80 -17.42 -20.50
N GLU A 305 20.58 -18.24 -19.81
CA GLU A 305 20.45 -19.70 -19.87
C GLU A 305 19.11 -20.20 -19.32
N LEU A 306 18.60 -19.57 -18.25
CA LEU A 306 17.25 -19.84 -17.73
C LEU A 306 16.19 -19.53 -18.79
N LEU A 307 16.30 -18.39 -19.48
CA LEU A 307 15.36 -18.02 -20.55
C LEU A 307 15.43 -19.00 -21.73
N GLU A 308 16.63 -19.37 -22.17
CA GLU A 308 16.84 -20.34 -23.25
C GLU A 308 16.29 -21.73 -22.91
N ASP A 309 16.42 -22.16 -21.64
CA ASP A 309 15.87 -23.45 -21.21
C ASP A 309 14.32 -23.38 -21.16
N ALA A 310 13.75 -22.24 -20.78
CA ALA A 310 12.30 -22.03 -20.84
C ALA A 310 11.76 -22.07 -22.30
N GLU A 311 12.52 -21.54 -23.25
CA GLU A 311 12.19 -21.64 -24.67
C GLU A 311 12.27 -23.07 -25.19
N ARG A 312 13.38 -23.81 -24.87
CA ARG A 312 13.52 -25.21 -25.22
C ARG A 312 12.40 -26.08 -24.69
N LYS A 313 11.86 -25.74 -23.53
CA LYS A 313 10.71 -26.42 -22.90
C LYS A 313 9.35 -25.92 -23.41
N ASN A 314 9.36 -25.08 -24.44
CA ASN A 314 8.13 -24.50 -25.01
C ASN A 314 7.25 -23.75 -23.99
N ILE A 315 7.85 -23.06 -23.03
CA ILE A 315 7.15 -22.24 -22.07
C ILE A 315 6.98 -20.81 -22.62
N ILE A 316 8.06 -20.22 -23.15
CA ILE A 316 8.11 -18.87 -23.71
C ILE A 316 8.68 -18.87 -25.11
N LYS A 317 8.55 -17.75 -25.81
CA LYS A 317 9.21 -17.46 -27.09
C LYS A 317 10.18 -16.31 -26.90
N LEU A 318 11.41 -16.51 -27.38
CA LEU A 318 12.47 -15.53 -27.31
C LEU A 318 12.76 -14.90 -28.68
N LYS A 319 13.23 -13.67 -28.64
CA LYS A 319 13.87 -13.01 -29.78
C LYS A 319 15.14 -12.35 -29.28
N LYS A 320 16.26 -12.60 -29.94
CA LYS A 320 17.52 -11.96 -29.63
C LYS A 320 17.57 -10.58 -30.31
N ASP A 321 17.78 -9.53 -29.55
CA ASP A 321 18.02 -8.22 -30.10
C ASP A 321 19.41 -8.11 -30.69
N GLN A 322 19.50 -7.69 -31.95
CA GLN A 322 20.76 -7.64 -32.70
C GLN A 322 21.72 -6.55 -32.21
N ARG A 323 21.20 -5.50 -31.57
CA ARG A 323 22.01 -4.36 -31.11
C ARG A 323 22.61 -4.58 -29.74
N SER A 324 21.80 -5.06 -28.79
CA SER A 324 22.23 -5.26 -27.39
C SER A 324 22.69 -6.70 -27.12
N GLY A 325 22.35 -7.65 -28.00
CA GLY A 325 22.61 -9.07 -27.77
C GLY A 325 21.75 -9.71 -26.66
N THR A 326 20.82 -8.95 -26.07
CA THR A 326 19.95 -9.39 -24.99
C THR A 326 18.68 -10.07 -25.51
N TYR A 327 18.03 -10.86 -24.67
CA TYR A 327 16.77 -11.53 -25.00
C TYR A 327 15.56 -10.66 -24.72
N ILE A 328 14.60 -10.73 -25.64
CA ILE A 328 13.25 -10.17 -25.54
C ILE A 328 12.28 -11.35 -25.51
N VAL A 329 11.38 -11.39 -24.55
CA VAL A 329 10.27 -12.35 -24.54
C VAL A 329 9.13 -11.80 -25.38
N THR A 330 8.74 -12.56 -26.43
CA THR A 330 7.69 -12.15 -27.36
C THR A 330 6.32 -12.73 -27.00
N GLY A 331 6.26 -13.66 -26.06
CA GLY A 331 5.03 -14.26 -25.59
C GLY A 331 5.23 -15.67 -25.04
N PHE A 332 4.11 -16.28 -24.67
CA PHE A 332 4.06 -17.68 -24.27
C PHE A 332 3.98 -18.61 -25.51
N SER A 333 4.58 -19.77 -25.39
CA SER A 333 4.39 -20.80 -26.44
C SER A 333 2.95 -21.32 -26.36
N LYS A 334 2.25 -21.32 -27.49
CA LYS A 334 0.94 -21.98 -27.60
C LYS A 334 1.17 -23.50 -27.54
N LYS A 335 0.48 -24.19 -26.60
CA LYS A 335 0.34 -25.64 -26.70
C LYS A 335 -0.44 -26.02 -27.94
#